data_1965e810a06c40e62f621da20cc149f7
#
_entry.id   1965e810a06c40e62f621da20cc149f7
#
_cell.length_a   1.000
_cell.length_b   1.000
_cell.length_c   1.000
_cell.angle_alpha   90.00
_cell.angle_beta   90.00
_cell.angle_gamma   90.00
#
_symmetry.space_group_name_H-M   'P 1'
#
loop_
_entity.id
_entity.type
_entity.pdbx_description
1 polymer ?
#
loop_
_entity_poly.entity_id
_entity_poly.type
_entity_poly.pdbx_seq_one_letter_code
_entity_poly.pdbx_strand_id
1 'polypeptide(L)'
;MREIKTEIQIAAPPEKIWSIITDFNNWKSWNPIVTQVSGSSSLGSELSVTMCGKDGKAAQKYKPKITNFEAPKSFRWRAKMMAEFLFTNDKTIELEKVGSGTRLIHKEFFSGMMVPLMWGFLDKGVPPMLKSMNDALKAKAEKS
;
A
#
# COMPACT_ATOMS: atom_id res chain seq x y z
N MET A 1 -17.74 6.53 1.66
CA MET A 1 -16.43 5.93 1.34
C MET A 1 -15.86 6.58 0.10
N ARG A 2 -14.61 6.98 0.15
CA ARG A 2 -13.93 7.61 -0.99
C ARG A 2 -12.72 6.81 -1.41
N GLU A 3 -12.45 6.79 -2.72
CA GLU A 3 -11.40 5.95 -3.31
C GLU A 3 -10.35 6.82 -4.00
N ILE A 4 -9.08 6.46 -3.81
CA ILE A 4 -7.95 6.97 -4.58
C ILE A 4 -7.33 5.78 -5.29
N LYS A 5 -7.22 5.85 -6.62
CA LYS A 5 -6.73 4.75 -7.45
C LYS A 5 -5.54 5.19 -8.28
N THR A 6 -4.50 4.35 -8.30
CA THR A 6 -3.35 4.52 -9.19
C THR A 6 -3.08 3.20 -9.90
N GLU A 7 -2.44 3.29 -11.08
CA GLU A 7 -2.06 2.12 -11.86
C GLU A 7 -0.67 2.31 -12.43
N ILE A 8 0.05 1.20 -12.65
CA ILE A 8 1.35 1.22 -13.30
C ILE A 8 1.59 -0.12 -14.01
N GLN A 9 2.26 -0.07 -15.16
CA GLN A 9 2.69 -1.26 -15.87
C GLN A 9 4.10 -1.63 -15.43
N ILE A 10 4.31 -2.90 -15.10
CA ILE A 10 5.60 -3.41 -14.63
C ILE A 10 6.02 -4.55 -15.54
N ALA A 11 7.24 -4.50 -16.08
CA ALA A 11 7.79 -5.53 -16.96
C ALA A 11 8.36 -6.69 -16.14
N ALA A 12 7.50 -7.34 -15.36
CA ALA A 12 7.83 -8.49 -14.55
C ALA A 12 6.56 -9.32 -14.32
N PRO A 13 6.68 -10.63 -14.11
CA PRO A 13 5.48 -11.46 -13.89
C PRO A 13 4.86 -11.19 -12.51
N PRO A 14 3.55 -11.44 -12.34
CA PRO A 14 2.88 -11.18 -11.06
C PRO A 14 3.52 -11.90 -9.87
N GLU A 15 4.02 -13.10 -10.05
CA GLU A 15 4.63 -13.89 -8.98
C GLU A 15 5.87 -13.19 -8.40
N LYS A 16 6.67 -12.57 -9.28
CA LYS A 16 7.85 -11.82 -8.84
C LYS A 16 7.48 -10.59 -8.05
N ILE A 17 6.49 -9.83 -8.56
CA ILE A 17 6.01 -8.64 -7.87
C ILE A 17 5.40 -9.04 -6.53
N TRP A 18 4.61 -10.11 -6.51
CA TRP A 18 3.99 -10.61 -5.29
C TRP A 18 5.02 -10.93 -4.22
N SER A 19 6.12 -11.58 -4.60
CA SER A 19 7.18 -11.93 -3.66
C SER A 19 7.82 -10.69 -3.03
N ILE A 20 7.88 -9.58 -3.77
CA ILE A 20 8.44 -8.32 -3.28
C ILE A 20 7.45 -7.62 -2.33
N ILE A 21 6.19 -7.52 -2.73
CA ILE A 21 5.19 -6.77 -1.93
C ILE A 21 4.73 -7.52 -0.69
N THR A 22 4.91 -8.83 -0.62
CA THR A 22 4.57 -9.62 0.57
C THR A 22 5.76 -9.87 1.49
N ASP A 23 6.95 -9.50 1.07
CA ASP A 23 8.14 -9.54 1.91
C ASP A 23 8.22 -8.23 2.71
N PHE A 24 7.33 -8.11 3.68
CA PHE A 24 7.13 -6.86 4.43
C PHE A 24 8.39 -6.39 5.14
N ASN A 25 9.16 -7.31 5.72
CA ASN A 25 10.36 -6.93 6.47
C ASN A 25 11.42 -6.27 5.59
N ASN A 26 11.32 -6.44 4.27
CA ASN A 26 12.29 -5.89 3.32
C ASN A 26 11.79 -4.62 2.60
N TRP A 27 10.59 -4.14 2.92
CA TRP A 27 10.06 -2.92 2.31
C TRP A 27 10.98 -1.72 2.52
N LYS A 28 11.66 -1.66 3.66
CA LYS A 28 12.59 -0.56 3.96
C LYS A 28 13.71 -0.42 2.95
N SER A 29 14.03 -1.48 2.21
CA SER A 29 15.11 -1.45 1.22
C SER A 29 14.73 -0.77 -0.10
N TRP A 30 13.43 -0.66 -0.40
CA TRP A 30 13.00 -0.10 -1.68
C TRP A 30 11.85 0.91 -1.57
N ASN A 31 11.06 0.87 -0.53
CA ASN A 31 9.85 1.71 -0.41
C ASN A 31 10.21 3.08 0.19
N PRO A 32 10.01 4.18 -0.56
CA PRO A 32 10.37 5.51 -0.06
C PRO A 32 9.37 6.10 0.93
N ILE A 33 8.17 5.54 1.01
CA ILE A 33 7.09 6.06 1.85
C ILE A 33 6.96 5.27 3.15
N VAL A 34 6.97 3.95 3.06
CA VAL A 34 6.86 3.07 4.22
C VAL A 34 8.26 2.60 4.59
N THR A 35 8.77 3.11 5.70
CA THR A 35 10.17 2.85 6.09
C THR A 35 10.36 1.60 6.91
N GLN A 36 9.30 1.04 7.47
CA GLN A 36 9.38 -0.20 8.22
C GLN A 36 8.01 -0.88 8.28
N VAL A 37 8.00 -2.18 8.01
CA VAL A 37 6.83 -3.03 8.20
C VAL A 37 7.31 -4.31 8.89
N SER A 38 6.60 -4.74 9.92
CA SER A 38 6.86 -6.02 10.57
C SER A 38 5.55 -6.79 10.76
N GLY A 39 5.64 -8.11 10.70
CA GLY A 39 4.49 -9.00 10.83
C GLY A 39 4.47 -10.06 9.74
N SER A 40 3.50 -10.94 9.81
CA SER A 40 3.36 -12.05 8.86
C SER A 40 2.52 -11.65 7.65
N SER A 41 2.90 -12.15 6.47
CA SER A 41 2.14 -11.95 5.23
C SER A 41 1.05 -13.02 5.11
N SER A 42 0.05 -12.93 5.96
CA SER A 42 -1.04 -13.90 5.98
C SER A 42 -2.34 -13.24 6.41
N LEU A 43 -3.46 -13.84 5.98
CA LEU A 43 -4.79 -13.36 6.32
C LEU A 43 -4.97 -13.28 7.83
N GLY A 44 -5.49 -12.16 8.31
CA GLY A 44 -5.74 -11.94 9.72
C GLY A 44 -4.57 -11.40 10.52
N SER A 45 -3.37 -11.32 9.92
CA SER A 45 -2.19 -10.78 10.61
C SER A 45 -2.32 -9.29 10.87
N GLU A 46 -1.91 -8.87 12.06
CA GLU A 46 -1.73 -7.46 12.38
C GLU A 46 -0.28 -7.09 12.14
N LEU A 47 -0.07 -6.05 11.34
CA LEU A 47 1.26 -5.56 11.00
C LEU A 47 1.58 -4.32 11.82
N SER A 48 2.88 -4.02 11.97
CA SER A 48 3.34 -2.74 12.49
C SER A 48 4.00 -1.98 11.35
N VAL A 49 3.47 -0.80 11.05
CA VAL A 49 3.91 -0.01 9.88
C VAL A 49 4.38 1.37 10.34
N THR A 50 5.51 1.81 9.80
CA THR A 50 6.04 3.15 10.01
C THR A 50 6.14 3.84 8.64
N MET A 51 5.50 5.01 8.52
CA MET A 51 5.59 5.85 7.33
C MET A 51 6.49 7.04 7.58
N CYS A 52 7.23 7.47 6.56
CA CYS A 52 8.01 8.68 6.68
C CYS A 52 7.17 9.91 6.31
N GLY A 53 7.54 11.08 6.88
CA GLY A 53 6.97 12.35 6.50
C GLY A 53 7.68 12.94 5.29
N LYS A 54 7.27 14.15 4.90
CA LYS A 54 7.82 14.85 3.74
C LYS A 54 9.32 15.12 3.86
N ASP A 55 9.82 15.25 5.08
CA ASP A 55 11.23 15.50 5.36
C ASP A 55 12.07 14.22 5.48
N GLY A 56 11.47 13.07 5.21
CA GLY A 56 12.12 11.78 5.32
C GLY A 56 12.18 11.21 6.73
N LYS A 57 11.66 11.92 7.72
CA LYS A 57 11.61 11.43 9.10
C LYS A 57 10.35 10.61 9.33
N ALA A 58 10.41 9.67 10.27
CA ALA A 58 9.26 8.86 10.63
C ALA A 58 8.16 9.77 11.18
N ALA A 59 7.04 9.84 10.46
CA ALA A 59 5.95 10.75 10.80
C ALA A 59 4.75 10.04 11.42
N GLN A 60 4.56 8.76 11.13
CA GLN A 60 3.33 8.09 11.54
C GLN A 60 3.56 6.60 11.69
N LYS A 61 2.96 6.04 12.75
CA LYS A 61 2.97 4.59 13.00
C LYS A 61 1.54 4.11 13.12
N TYR A 62 1.25 2.94 12.55
CA TYR A 62 -0.07 2.34 12.65
C TYR A 62 0.02 0.82 12.55
N LYS A 63 -1.09 0.16 12.86
CA LYS A 63 -1.14 -1.32 12.91
C LYS A 63 -2.30 -1.84 12.07
N PRO A 64 -2.11 -1.96 10.75
CA PRO A 64 -3.15 -2.50 9.89
C PRO A 64 -3.29 -4.00 10.05
N LYS A 65 -4.50 -4.49 9.75
CA LYS A 65 -4.80 -5.91 9.75
C LYS A 65 -5.07 -6.36 8.32
N ILE A 66 -4.49 -7.48 7.92
CA ILE A 66 -4.71 -8.04 6.60
C ILE A 66 -6.11 -8.66 6.56
N THR A 67 -6.99 -8.10 5.74
CA THR A 67 -8.39 -8.51 5.63
C THR A 67 -8.69 -9.33 4.39
N ASN A 68 -7.79 -9.33 3.41
CA ASN A 68 -7.89 -10.16 2.22
C ASN A 68 -6.48 -10.51 1.75
N PHE A 69 -6.27 -11.75 1.31
CA PHE A 69 -4.96 -12.21 0.88
C PHE A 69 -5.13 -13.36 -0.12
N GLU A 70 -4.96 -13.05 -1.41
CA GLU A 70 -5.06 -14.01 -2.51
C GLU A 70 -3.78 -13.99 -3.34
N ALA A 71 -2.87 -14.91 -3.06
CA ALA A 71 -1.61 -15.01 -3.79
C ALA A 71 -1.83 -15.58 -5.20
N PRO A 72 -1.21 -15.08 -6.23
CA PRO A 72 -0.39 -13.86 -6.32
C PRO A 72 -1.17 -12.66 -6.89
N LYS A 73 -2.45 -12.53 -6.57
CA LYS A 73 -3.38 -11.59 -7.22
C LYS A 73 -3.61 -10.31 -6.44
N SER A 74 -3.92 -10.42 -5.15
CA SER A 74 -4.29 -9.22 -4.39
C SER A 74 -4.16 -9.41 -2.88
N PHE A 75 -3.92 -8.30 -2.19
CA PHE A 75 -4.11 -8.27 -0.76
C PHE A 75 -4.73 -6.93 -0.36
N ARG A 76 -5.35 -6.91 0.81
CA ARG A 76 -5.97 -5.72 1.38
C ARG A 76 -5.67 -5.68 2.87
N TRP A 77 -5.31 -4.50 3.36
CA TRP A 77 -5.21 -4.30 4.79
C TRP A 77 -6.07 -3.12 5.22
N ARG A 78 -6.51 -3.14 6.45
CA ARG A 78 -7.32 -2.08 7.04
C ARG A 78 -6.63 -1.50 8.25
N ALA A 79 -6.46 -0.18 8.22
CA ALA A 79 -5.97 0.59 9.36
C ALA A 79 -7.09 1.51 9.84
N LYS A 80 -7.17 1.68 11.16
CA LYS A 80 -8.11 2.63 11.74
C LYS A 80 -7.33 3.61 12.60
N MET A 81 -7.81 4.86 12.66
CA MET A 81 -7.25 5.87 13.53
C MET A 81 -8.32 6.26 14.54
N MET A 82 -7.97 6.20 15.83
CA MET A 82 -8.85 6.45 16.96
C MET A 82 -9.95 5.39 17.05
N ALA A 83 -10.97 5.45 16.18
CA ALA A 83 -12.05 4.47 16.12
C ALA A 83 -12.50 4.30 14.67
N GLU A 84 -13.07 3.14 14.33
CA GLU A 84 -13.48 2.84 12.96
C GLU A 84 -14.49 3.85 12.42
N PHE A 85 -15.45 4.28 13.25
CA PHE A 85 -16.46 5.22 12.80
C PHE A 85 -15.90 6.61 12.50
N LEU A 86 -14.72 6.94 13.04
CA LEU A 86 -14.07 8.23 12.80
C LEU A 86 -13.22 8.21 11.53
N PHE A 87 -12.35 7.22 11.39
CA PHE A 87 -11.46 7.14 10.23
C PHE A 87 -10.97 5.72 10.01
N THR A 88 -11.16 5.23 8.79
CA THR A 88 -10.66 3.92 8.36
C THR A 88 -10.00 4.09 7.01
N ASN A 89 -8.82 3.48 6.85
CA ASN A 89 -8.08 3.45 5.59
C ASN A 89 -7.83 2.01 5.19
N ASP A 90 -8.31 1.63 4.01
CA ASP A 90 -8.05 0.32 3.42
C ASP A 90 -7.09 0.50 2.25
N LYS A 91 -5.96 -0.19 2.28
CA LYS A 91 -5.01 -0.25 1.17
C LYS A 91 -5.21 -1.56 0.44
N THR A 92 -5.36 -1.49 -0.90
CA THR A 92 -5.51 -2.66 -1.75
C THR A 92 -4.48 -2.62 -2.85
N ILE A 93 -3.78 -3.75 -3.04
CA ILE A 93 -2.87 -3.92 -4.17
C ILE A 93 -3.37 -5.12 -4.96
N GLU A 94 -3.61 -4.90 -6.25
CA GLU A 94 -4.09 -5.93 -7.17
C GLU A 94 -3.10 -6.08 -8.31
N LEU A 95 -2.83 -7.31 -8.71
CA LEU A 95 -1.92 -7.64 -9.81
C LEU A 95 -2.70 -8.36 -10.90
N GLU A 96 -2.61 -7.83 -12.12
CA GLU A 96 -3.27 -8.38 -13.28
C GLU A 96 -2.22 -8.68 -14.35
N LYS A 97 -2.16 -9.93 -14.80
CA LYS A 97 -1.22 -10.31 -15.83
C LYS A 97 -1.61 -9.71 -17.18
N VAL A 98 -0.68 -9.01 -17.82
CA VAL A 98 -0.88 -8.39 -19.14
C VAL A 98 0.31 -8.76 -20.01
N GLY A 99 0.12 -9.74 -20.91
CA GLY A 99 1.23 -10.25 -21.73
C GLY A 99 2.29 -10.91 -20.85
N SER A 100 3.54 -10.47 -20.98
CA SER A 100 4.66 -10.96 -20.16
C SER A 100 4.86 -10.11 -18.90
N GLY A 101 4.10 -9.03 -18.75
CA GLY A 101 4.22 -8.12 -17.61
C GLY A 101 2.99 -8.15 -16.71
N THR A 102 2.90 -7.14 -15.88
CA THR A 102 1.84 -7.02 -14.89
C THR A 102 1.32 -5.58 -14.85
N ARG A 103 0.01 -5.43 -14.75
CA ARG A 103 -0.62 -4.18 -14.41
C ARG A 103 -0.87 -4.21 -12.91
N LEU A 104 -0.27 -3.26 -12.21
CA LEU A 104 -0.46 -3.11 -10.77
C LEU A 104 -1.48 -2.03 -10.51
N ILE A 105 -2.50 -2.35 -9.73
CA ILE A 105 -3.54 -1.41 -9.32
C ILE A 105 -3.39 -1.19 -7.82
N HIS A 106 -3.10 0.04 -7.43
CA HIS A 106 -2.87 0.42 -6.05
C HIS A 106 -3.95 1.42 -5.63
N LYS A 107 -4.84 0.97 -4.76
CA LYS A 107 -5.98 1.76 -4.32
C LYS A 107 -5.93 2.00 -2.82
N GLU A 108 -6.52 3.11 -2.39
CA GLU A 108 -6.82 3.33 -0.98
C GLU A 108 -8.24 3.83 -0.84
N PHE A 109 -8.94 3.26 0.12
CA PHE A 109 -10.32 3.62 0.44
C PHE A 109 -10.33 4.30 1.81
N PHE A 110 -11.03 5.42 1.89
CA PHE A 110 -11.15 6.20 3.12
C PHE A 110 -12.60 6.27 3.53
N SER A 111 -12.90 5.93 4.78
CA SER A 111 -14.24 6.00 5.31
C SER A 111 -14.23 6.50 6.75
N GLY A 112 -15.38 6.99 7.21
CA GLY A 112 -15.54 7.54 8.54
C GLY A 112 -15.95 8.99 8.53
N MET A 113 -16.37 9.48 9.70
CA MET A 113 -16.94 10.84 9.84
C MET A 113 -15.94 11.95 9.55
N MET A 114 -14.64 11.69 9.75
CA MET A 114 -13.58 12.69 9.53
C MET A 114 -13.16 12.82 8.07
N VAL A 115 -13.53 11.86 7.21
CA VAL A 115 -13.05 11.84 5.82
C VAL A 115 -13.49 13.09 5.03
N PRO A 116 -14.76 13.54 5.09
CA PRO A 116 -15.14 14.77 4.37
C PRO A 116 -14.32 15.99 4.78
N LEU A 117 -13.97 16.10 6.05
CA LEU A 117 -13.16 17.22 6.56
C LEU A 117 -11.72 17.14 6.09
N MET A 118 -11.19 15.93 5.89
CA MET A 118 -9.80 15.68 5.51
C MET A 118 -9.62 15.50 4.01
N TRP A 119 -10.71 15.42 3.24
CA TRP A 119 -10.63 14.98 1.85
C TRP A 119 -9.73 15.85 0.98
N GLY A 120 -9.76 17.17 1.14
CA GLY A 120 -8.88 18.05 0.38
C GLY A 120 -7.40 17.75 0.63
N PHE A 121 -7.06 17.42 1.86
CA PHE A 121 -5.70 17.03 2.24
C PHE A 121 -5.34 15.65 1.67
N LEU A 122 -6.26 14.68 1.79
CA LEU A 122 -6.04 13.33 1.31
C LEU A 122 -5.94 13.28 -0.21
N ASP A 123 -6.85 13.98 -0.90
CA ASP A 123 -6.90 14.00 -2.35
C ASP A 123 -5.65 14.59 -2.99
N LYS A 124 -4.98 15.51 -2.31
CA LYS A 124 -3.74 16.12 -2.80
C LYS A 124 -2.49 15.37 -2.35
N GLY A 125 -2.50 14.82 -1.15
CA GLY A 125 -1.32 14.22 -0.55
C GLY A 125 -1.11 12.75 -0.85
N VAL A 126 -2.19 11.97 -0.94
CA VAL A 126 -2.08 10.52 -1.09
C VAL A 126 -1.65 10.08 -2.49
N PRO A 127 -2.20 10.60 -3.61
CA PRO A 127 -1.80 10.12 -4.93
C PRO A 127 -0.30 10.20 -5.22
N PRO A 128 0.42 11.30 -4.89
CA PRO A 128 1.87 11.32 -5.10
C PRO A 128 2.61 10.24 -4.28
N MET A 129 2.12 9.94 -3.08
CA MET A 129 2.71 8.90 -2.24
C MET A 129 2.56 7.53 -2.87
N LEU A 130 1.35 7.21 -3.37
CA LEU A 130 1.11 5.93 -4.03
C LEU A 130 1.96 5.80 -5.30
N LYS A 131 2.08 6.87 -6.07
CA LYS A 131 2.90 6.87 -7.29
C LYS A 131 4.37 6.66 -6.97
N SER A 132 4.89 7.29 -5.93
CA SER A 132 6.28 7.09 -5.50
C SER A 132 6.54 5.64 -5.12
N MET A 133 5.63 5.02 -4.39
CA MET A 133 5.75 3.62 -4.03
C MET A 133 5.66 2.72 -5.26
N ASN A 134 4.70 3.00 -6.17
CA ASN A 134 4.54 2.23 -7.39
C ASN A 134 5.80 2.27 -8.26
N ASP A 135 6.39 3.47 -8.43
CA ASP A 135 7.60 3.64 -9.22
C ASP A 135 8.78 2.90 -8.60
N ALA A 136 8.92 2.95 -7.28
CA ALA A 136 9.98 2.23 -6.57
C ALA A 136 9.83 0.71 -6.70
N LEU A 137 8.59 0.23 -6.61
CA LEU A 137 8.29 -1.19 -6.79
C LEU A 137 8.60 -1.64 -8.22
N LYS A 138 8.23 -0.84 -9.22
CA LYS A 138 8.54 -1.12 -10.62
C LYS A 138 10.04 -1.22 -10.84
N ALA A 139 10.80 -0.25 -10.32
CA ALA A 139 12.25 -0.26 -10.43
C ALA A 139 12.85 -1.51 -9.78
N LYS A 140 12.36 -1.88 -8.62
CA LYS A 140 12.84 -3.08 -7.90
C LYS A 140 12.53 -4.35 -8.67
N ALA A 141 11.30 -4.47 -9.19
CA ALA A 141 10.85 -5.69 -9.88
C ALA A 141 11.53 -5.87 -11.23
N GLU A 142 11.79 -4.77 -11.96
CA GLU A 142 12.38 -4.83 -13.30
C GLU A 142 13.90 -4.98 -13.28
N LYS A 143 14.53 -4.75 -12.14
CA LYS A 143 15.98 -4.68 -12.02
C LYS A 143 16.67 -6.04 -12.02
N SER A 144 15.99 -7.11 -11.69
CA SER A 144 16.63 -8.42 -11.55
C SER A 144 16.18 -9.43 -12.59
#